data_f877251e08f6bd174f6b5b583c4dbbb0
#
_entry.id   f877251e08f6bd174f6b5b583c4dbbb0
#
_cell.length_a   1.000
_cell.length_b   1.000
_cell.length_c   1.000
_cell.angle_alpha   90.00
_cell.angle_beta   90.00
_cell.angle_gamma   90.00
#
_symmetry.space_group_name_H-M   'P 1'
#
loop_
_entity.id
_entity.type
_entity.pdbx_description
1 polymer ?
#
loop_
_entity_poly.entity_id
_entity_poly.type
_entity_poly.pdbx_seq_one_letter_code
_entity_poly.pdbx_strand_id
1 'polypeptide(L)'
;SSPKHYVWATEAMKDPDIHRSVIEALHESSIGLCGEYGFTPEEMEEWNKRILAVIDNPLLGDTINRLGSDTPRKVGPQDRLVGAALLCLKYGGKPDTLARVIAYAYRYPASDDPRTRLFMRFIESEGIETALERYSRLALRNQLHRQIREIYESLGDPV
;
A
#
# COMPACT_ATOMS: atom_id res chain seq x y z
N SER A 1 -3.30 -13.65 13.21
CA SER A 1 -1.84 -13.81 13.38
C SER A 1 -1.24 -12.45 13.75
N SER A 2 -0.35 -12.42 14.76
CA SER A 2 0.37 -11.22 15.14
C SER A 2 1.18 -10.69 13.96
N PRO A 3 1.26 -9.36 13.77
CA PRO A 3 2.11 -8.81 12.74
C PRO A 3 3.56 -9.21 12.97
N LYS A 4 4.20 -9.76 11.95
CA LYS A 4 5.62 -10.10 12.01
C LYS A 4 6.43 -8.82 11.96
N HIS A 5 7.40 -8.68 12.86
CA HIS A 5 8.26 -7.51 12.93
C HIS A 5 9.58 -7.78 12.23
N TYR A 6 9.73 -7.24 11.03
CA TYR A 6 10.98 -7.26 10.29
C TYR A 6 11.67 -5.91 10.38
N VAL A 7 12.99 -5.90 10.49
CA VAL A 7 13.80 -4.68 10.50
C VAL A 7 14.21 -4.31 9.06
N TRP A 8 14.62 -5.30 8.30
CA TRP A 8 15.12 -5.13 6.95
C TRP A 8 14.11 -5.57 5.89
N ALA A 9 14.00 -4.80 4.80
CA ALA A 9 13.12 -5.15 3.69
C ALA A 9 13.47 -6.51 3.07
N THR A 10 14.76 -6.82 2.98
CA THR A 10 15.23 -8.11 2.45
C THR A 10 14.83 -9.30 3.32
N GLU A 11 14.72 -9.12 4.63
CA GLU A 11 14.19 -10.15 5.54
C GLU A 11 12.70 -10.38 5.30
N ALA A 12 11.94 -9.29 5.19
CA ALA A 12 10.51 -9.36 4.91
C ALA A 12 10.22 -10.07 3.60
N MET A 13 11.02 -9.83 2.57
CA MET A 13 10.86 -10.46 1.26
C MET A 13 11.15 -11.95 1.23
N LYS A 14 11.81 -12.49 2.26
CA LYS A 14 11.97 -13.96 2.44
C LYS A 14 10.70 -14.63 2.97
N ASP A 15 9.77 -13.87 3.52
CA ASP A 15 8.46 -14.39 3.93
C ASP A 15 7.61 -14.63 2.66
N PRO A 16 7.17 -15.88 2.40
CA PRO A 16 6.41 -16.20 1.19
C PRO A 16 5.12 -15.41 1.04
N ASP A 17 4.45 -15.09 2.15
CA ASP A 17 3.19 -14.34 2.12
C ASP A 17 3.42 -12.88 1.74
N ILE A 18 4.47 -12.26 2.27
CA ILE A 18 4.85 -10.89 1.93
C ILE A 18 5.30 -10.82 0.47
N HIS A 19 6.16 -11.73 0.06
CA HIS A 19 6.66 -11.80 -1.32
C HIS A 19 5.51 -11.93 -2.33
N ARG A 20 4.55 -12.82 -2.05
CA ARG A 20 3.35 -12.99 -2.87
C ARG A 20 2.52 -11.71 -2.94
N SER A 21 2.31 -11.04 -1.82
CA SER A 21 1.56 -9.78 -1.77
C SER A 21 2.22 -8.68 -2.60
N VAL A 22 3.55 -8.60 -2.60
CA VAL A 22 4.27 -7.64 -3.44
C VAL A 22 4.06 -7.94 -4.92
N ILE A 23 4.16 -9.21 -5.32
CA ILE A 23 3.92 -9.63 -6.72
C ILE A 23 2.48 -9.30 -7.14
N GLU A 24 1.51 -9.61 -6.31
CA GLU A 24 0.09 -9.32 -6.58
C GLU A 24 -0.17 -7.82 -6.70
N ALA A 25 0.40 -7.00 -5.80
CA ALA A 25 0.27 -5.55 -5.85
C ALA A 25 0.88 -4.96 -7.13
N LEU A 26 2.03 -5.46 -7.55
CA LEU A 26 2.67 -5.06 -8.81
C LEU A 26 1.81 -5.44 -10.01
N HIS A 27 1.20 -6.62 -10.00
CA HIS A 27 0.29 -7.05 -11.06
C HIS A 27 -0.95 -6.15 -11.13
N GLU A 28 -1.58 -5.83 -10.01
CA GLU A 28 -2.73 -4.92 -9.95
C GLU A 28 -2.36 -3.53 -10.47
N SER A 29 -1.20 -3.00 -10.08
CA SER A 29 -0.68 -1.73 -10.59
C SER A 29 -0.46 -1.76 -12.10
N SER A 30 0.02 -2.89 -12.64
CA SER A 30 0.26 -3.07 -14.07
C SER A 30 -1.01 -2.96 -14.89
N ILE A 31 -2.14 -3.46 -14.40
CA ILE A 31 -3.45 -3.34 -15.07
C ILE A 31 -3.78 -1.86 -15.33
N GLY A 32 -3.63 -1.02 -14.31
CA GLY A 32 -3.86 0.40 -14.42
C GLY A 32 -2.89 1.11 -15.35
N LEU A 33 -1.61 0.78 -15.27
CA LEU A 33 -0.56 1.38 -16.09
C LEU A 33 -0.69 1.02 -17.57
N CYS A 34 -1.01 -0.22 -17.88
CA CYS A 34 -1.30 -0.65 -19.25
C CYS A 34 -2.49 0.12 -19.84
N GLY A 35 -3.56 0.24 -19.06
CA GLY A 35 -4.77 0.95 -19.51
C GLY A 35 -4.56 2.44 -19.69
N GLU A 36 -3.90 3.11 -18.75
CA GLU A 36 -3.75 4.57 -18.73
C GLU A 36 -2.67 5.06 -19.72
N TYR A 37 -1.55 4.35 -19.80
CA TYR A 37 -0.37 4.81 -20.54
C TYR A 37 -0.03 3.96 -21.75
N GLY A 38 -0.78 2.89 -22.03
CA GLY A 38 -0.55 2.04 -23.19
C GLY A 38 0.66 1.11 -23.12
N PHE A 39 1.20 0.88 -21.91
CA PHE A 39 2.25 -0.13 -21.76
C PHE A 39 1.72 -1.52 -22.07
N THR A 40 2.55 -2.36 -22.69
CA THR A 40 2.17 -3.76 -22.94
C THR A 40 2.33 -4.59 -21.66
N PRO A 41 1.59 -5.70 -21.52
CA PRO A 41 1.78 -6.63 -20.41
C PRO A 41 3.23 -7.13 -20.29
N GLU A 42 3.89 -7.35 -21.42
CA GLU A 42 5.30 -7.81 -21.48
C GLU A 42 6.27 -6.74 -20.94
N GLU A 43 6.06 -5.47 -21.30
CA GLU A 43 6.85 -4.35 -20.77
C GLU A 43 6.68 -4.24 -19.26
N MET A 44 5.45 -4.39 -18.75
CA MET A 44 5.18 -4.33 -17.32
C MET A 44 5.76 -5.52 -16.57
N GLU A 45 5.72 -6.72 -17.14
CA GLU A 45 6.36 -7.89 -16.56
C GLU A 45 7.86 -7.70 -16.40
N GLU A 46 8.53 -7.19 -17.42
CA GLU A 46 9.97 -6.90 -17.38
C GLU A 46 10.30 -5.82 -16.34
N TRP A 47 9.48 -4.77 -16.27
CA TRP A 47 9.63 -3.72 -15.26
C TRP A 47 9.47 -4.26 -13.84
N ASN A 48 8.45 -5.09 -13.61
CA ASN A 48 8.19 -5.70 -12.32
C ASN A 48 9.32 -6.61 -11.86
N LYS A 49 9.93 -7.36 -12.77
CA LYS A 49 11.12 -8.17 -12.47
C LYS A 49 12.28 -7.30 -11.97
N ARG A 50 12.48 -6.13 -12.59
CA ARG A 50 13.52 -5.17 -12.15
C ARG A 50 13.21 -4.60 -10.78
N ILE A 51 11.96 -4.25 -10.49
CA ILE A 51 11.55 -3.76 -9.17
C ILE A 51 11.82 -4.83 -8.11
N LEU A 52 11.42 -6.07 -8.36
CA LEU A 52 11.65 -7.18 -7.42
C LEU A 52 13.14 -7.40 -7.17
N ALA A 53 13.97 -7.35 -8.20
CA ALA A 53 15.42 -7.50 -8.08
C ALA A 53 16.03 -6.39 -7.21
N VAL A 54 15.53 -5.15 -7.32
CA VAL A 54 15.97 -4.02 -6.49
C VAL A 54 15.57 -4.24 -5.03
N ILE A 55 14.32 -4.65 -4.77
CA ILE A 55 13.83 -4.90 -3.40
C ILE A 55 14.61 -6.05 -2.75
N ASP A 56 14.92 -7.10 -3.50
CA ASP A 56 15.63 -8.28 -3.01
C ASP A 56 17.15 -8.06 -2.85
N ASN A 57 17.68 -6.91 -3.28
CA ASN A 57 19.11 -6.64 -3.22
C ASN A 57 19.57 -6.30 -1.79
N PRO A 58 20.37 -7.16 -1.12
CA PRO A 58 20.81 -6.92 0.25
C PRO A 58 21.76 -5.71 0.39
N LEU A 59 22.37 -5.26 -0.72
CA LEU A 59 23.28 -4.11 -0.71
C LEU A 59 22.55 -2.77 -0.55
N LEU A 60 21.25 -2.70 -0.78
CA LEU A 60 20.48 -1.47 -0.61
C LEU A 60 20.26 -1.10 0.84
N GLY A 61 20.22 -2.08 1.75
CA GLY A 61 20.13 -1.83 3.19
C GLY A 61 18.89 -1.05 3.63
N ASP A 62 17.78 -1.15 2.92
CA ASP A 62 16.55 -0.47 3.30
C ASP A 62 15.89 -1.12 4.52
N THR A 63 15.54 -0.30 5.52
CA THR A 63 14.76 -0.73 6.67
C THR A 63 13.27 -0.57 6.41
N ILE A 64 12.47 -1.40 7.07
CA ILE A 64 11.00 -1.28 7.01
C ILE A 64 10.56 0.09 7.53
N ASN A 65 11.21 0.58 8.58
CA ASN A 65 10.88 1.89 9.15
C ASN A 65 11.11 3.04 8.15
N ARG A 66 12.21 2.99 7.39
CA ARG A 66 12.49 3.96 6.34
C ARG A 66 11.48 3.87 5.20
N LEU A 67 11.14 2.65 4.76
CA LEU A 67 10.13 2.44 3.72
C LEU A 67 8.74 2.89 4.17
N GLY A 68 8.45 2.77 5.47
CA GLY A 68 7.19 3.21 6.08
C GLY A 68 7.13 4.70 6.38
N SER A 69 8.24 5.43 6.30
CA SER A 69 8.25 6.85 6.63
C SER A 69 7.31 7.67 5.76
N ASP A 70 6.77 8.77 6.33
CA ASP A 70 5.84 9.68 5.65
C ASP A 70 4.59 8.96 5.10
N THR A 71 3.99 8.11 5.93
CA THR A 71 2.76 7.38 5.61
C THR A 71 1.65 8.27 5.04
N PRO A 72 1.35 9.46 5.62
CA PRO A 72 0.27 10.30 5.09
C PRO A 72 0.48 10.72 3.65
N ARG A 73 1.71 10.93 3.20
CA ARG A 73 2.00 11.21 1.79
C ARG A 73 1.77 9.97 0.92
N LYS A 74 2.21 8.82 1.40
CA LYS A 74 2.15 7.56 0.63
C LYS A 74 0.73 7.03 0.42
N VAL A 75 -0.20 7.38 1.29
CA VAL A 75 -1.62 7.05 1.10
C VAL A 75 -2.37 8.11 0.31
N GLY A 76 -1.67 9.12 -0.22
CA GLY A 76 -2.26 10.17 -1.05
C GLY A 76 -2.83 9.66 -2.37
N PRO A 77 -3.79 10.40 -2.97
CA PRO A 77 -4.57 9.91 -4.12
C PRO A 77 -3.75 9.78 -5.40
N GLN A 78 -2.62 10.46 -5.49
CA GLN A 78 -1.74 10.41 -6.66
C GLN A 78 -0.46 9.62 -6.41
N ASP A 79 -0.33 9.04 -5.23
CA ASP A 79 0.83 8.23 -4.89
C ASP A 79 0.61 6.78 -5.34
N ARG A 80 1.67 5.98 -5.19
CA ARG A 80 1.78 4.62 -5.74
C ARG A 80 0.76 3.61 -5.22
N LEU A 81 0.13 3.83 -4.08
CA LEU A 81 -0.86 2.90 -3.52
C LEU A 81 -2.27 3.24 -3.97
N VAL A 82 -2.81 4.37 -3.54
CA VAL A 82 -4.18 4.77 -3.87
C VAL A 82 -4.33 5.08 -5.35
N GLY A 83 -3.37 5.80 -5.94
CA GLY A 83 -3.36 6.09 -7.38
C GLY A 83 -3.38 4.82 -8.23
N ALA A 84 -2.53 3.85 -7.88
CA ALA A 84 -2.49 2.56 -8.58
C ALA A 84 -3.79 1.76 -8.43
N ALA A 85 -4.37 1.73 -7.24
CA ALA A 85 -5.64 1.05 -6.98
C ALA A 85 -6.79 1.68 -7.78
N LEU A 86 -6.86 3.01 -7.84
CA LEU A 86 -7.87 3.72 -8.62
C LEU A 86 -7.73 3.46 -10.13
N LEU A 87 -6.51 3.44 -10.65
CA LEU A 87 -6.27 3.09 -12.06
C LEU A 87 -6.63 1.64 -12.33
N CYS A 88 -6.31 0.72 -11.44
CA CYS A 88 -6.69 -0.69 -11.56
C CYS A 88 -8.22 -0.83 -11.71
N LEU A 89 -8.99 -0.16 -10.84
CA LEU A 89 -10.46 -0.14 -10.92
C LEU A 89 -10.96 0.49 -12.23
N LYS A 90 -10.38 1.60 -12.64
CA LYS A 90 -10.75 2.31 -13.86
C LYS A 90 -10.67 1.41 -15.09
N TYR A 91 -9.70 0.51 -15.14
CA TYR A 91 -9.47 -0.41 -16.25
C TYR A 91 -9.96 -1.83 -16.00
N GLY A 92 -10.91 -2.00 -15.09
CA GLY A 92 -11.64 -3.26 -14.92
C GLY A 92 -10.96 -4.29 -14.04
N GLY A 93 -9.85 -3.96 -13.40
CA GLY A 93 -9.16 -4.84 -12.47
C GLY A 93 -9.75 -4.80 -11.05
N LYS A 94 -9.24 -5.68 -10.19
CA LYS A 94 -9.62 -5.76 -8.77
C LYS A 94 -8.40 -5.49 -7.90
N PRO A 95 -8.30 -4.30 -7.27
CA PRO A 95 -7.13 -3.94 -6.47
C PRO A 95 -7.20 -4.48 -5.04
N ASP A 96 -7.47 -5.78 -4.88
CA ASP A 96 -7.70 -6.38 -3.56
C ASP A 96 -6.43 -6.34 -2.69
N THR A 97 -5.27 -6.61 -3.26
CA THR A 97 -4.00 -6.56 -2.54
C THR A 97 -3.59 -5.12 -2.22
N LEU A 98 -3.72 -4.20 -3.17
CA LEU A 98 -3.46 -2.78 -2.94
C LEU A 98 -4.38 -2.23 -1.84
N ALA A 99 -5.67 -2.59 -1.84
CA ALA A 99 -6.60 -2.18 -0.80
C ALA A 99 -6.17 -2.69 0.58
N ARG A 100 -5.71 -3.95 0.68
CA ARG A 100 -5.15 -4.49 1.93
C ARG A 100 -3.91 -3.72 2.39
N VAL A 101 -2.99 -3.45 1.48
CA VAL A 101 -1.78 -2.69 1.81
C VAL A 101 -2.12 -1.30 2.33
N ILE A 102 -3.08 -0.62 1.70
CA ILE A 102 -3.54 0.69 2.15
C ILE A 102 -4.18 0.59 3.54
N ALA A 103 -5.06 -0.40 3.76
CA ALA A 103 -5.69 -0.62 5.06
C ALA A 103 -4.64 -0.89 6.16
N TYR A 104 -3.62 -1.68 5.87
CA TYR A 104 -2.49 -1.90 6.78
C TYR A 104 -1.70 -0.61 7.06
N ALA A 105 -1.49 0.23 6.05
CA ALA A 105 -0.81 1.52 6.24
C ALA A 105 -1.58 2.44 7.20
N TYR A 106 -2.90 2.43 7.14
CA TYR A 106 -3.74 3.17 8.07
C TYR A 106 -3.77 2.56 9.47
N ARG A 107 -3.75 1.22 9.57
CA ARG A 107 -3.87 0.52 10.85
C ARG A 107 -2.55 0.38 11.60
N TYR A 108 -1.47 0.11 10.87
CA TYR A 108 -0.14 -0.20 11.40
C TYR A 108 0.94 0.65 10.72
N PRO A 109 0.95 1.99 10.93
CA PRO A 109 2.01 2.82 10.35
C PRO A 109 3.38 2.35 10.82
N ALA A 110 4.30 2.16 9.88
CA ALA A 110 5.60 1.54 10.16
C ALA A 110 6.65 2.51 10.70
N SER A 111 6.37 3.81 10.72
CA SER A 111 7.31 4.85 11.13
C SER A 111 6.74 5.70 12.25
N ASP A 112 7.65 6.25 13.08
CA ASP A 112 7.32 7.17 14.17
C ASP A 112 7.69 8.63 13.88
N ASP A 113 7.90 8.98 12.59
CA ASP A 113 8.17 10.37 12.21
C ASP A 113 7.01 11.32 12.59
N PRO A 114 7.26 12.64 12.72
CA PRO A 114 6.25 13.58 13.19
C PRO A 114 4.97 13.60 12.35
N ARG A 115 5.06 13.45 11.03
CA ARG A 115 3.90 13.45 10.15
C ARG A 115 3.06 12.19 10.34
N THR A 116 3.69 11.04 10.49
CA THR A 116 3.01 9.78 10.75
C THR A 116 2.34 9.79 12.13
N ARG A 117 2.98 10.38 13.15
CA ARG A 117 2.35 10.55 14.46
C ARG A 117 1.10 11.42 14.42
N LEU A 118 1.11 12.53 13.68
CA LEU A 118 -0.07 13.36 13.47
C LEU A 118 -1.17 12.61 12.72
N PHE A 119 -0.81 11.84 11.73
CA PHE A 119 -1.71 10.96 10.99
C PHE A 119 -2.40 9.94 11.90
N MET A 120 -1.64 9.28 12.77
CA MET A 120 -2.18 8.33 13.74
C MET A 120 -3.16 8.99 14.72
N ARG A 121 -2.82 10.16 15.25
CA ARG A 121 -3.69 10.93 16.14
C ARG A 121 -4.98 11.37 15.46
N PHE A 122 -4.89 11.75 14.19
CA PHE A 122 -6.07 12.11 13.39
C PHE A 122 -7.02 10.93 13.25
N ILE A 123 -6.51 9.73 12.95
CA ILE A 123 -7.33 8.52 12.84
C ILE A 123 -8.00 8.20 14.19
N GLU A 124 -7.27 8.32 15.29
CA GLU A 124 -7.80 8.07 16.64
C GLU A 124 -8.92 9.04 16.99
N SER A 125 -8.79 10.32 16.67
CA SER A 125 -9.77 11.35 17.03
C SER A 125 -10.94 11.45 16.05
N GLU A 126 -10.70 11.32 14.75
CA GLU A 126 -11.70 11.58 13.71
C GLU A 126 -12.23 10.31 13.03
N GLY A 127 -11.58 9.18 13.20
CA GLY A 127 -11.97 7.90 12.63
C GLY A 127 -11.45 7.65 11.22
N ILE A 128 -11.56 6.39 10.80
CA ILE A 128 -11.02 5.93 9.50
C ILE A 128 -11.74 6.56 8.30
N GLU A 129 -13.05 6.75 8.37
CA GLU A 129 -13.81 7.32 7.26
C GLU A 129 -13.35 8.74 6.93
N THR A 130 -13.23 9.58 7.95
CA THR A 130 -12.74 10.96 7.82
C THR A 130 -11.28 10.97 7.37
N ALA A 131 -10.45 10.06 7.88
CA ALA A 131 -9.06 9.95 7.50
C ALA A 131 -8.90 9.57 6.02
N LEU A 132 -9.70 8.63 5.51
CA LEU A 132 -9.68 8.25 4.09
C LEU A 132 -10.07 9.41 3.18
N GLU A 133 -11.04 10.22 3.57
CA GLU A 133 -11.41 11.42 2.82
C GLU A 133 -10.29 12.47 2.86
N ARG A 134 -9.70 12.68 4.01
CA ARG A 134 -8.67 13.70 4.21
C ARG A 134 -7.36 13.37 3.52
N TYR A 135 -6.82 12.19 3.77
CA TYR A 135 -5.47 11.80 3.33
C TYR A 135 -5.44 11.13 1.96
N SER A 136 -6.44 10.32 1.65
CA SER A 136 -6.50 9.59 0.38
C SER A 136 -7.48 10.19 -0.62
N ARG A 137 -8.23 11.23 -0.22
CA ARG A 137 -9.27 11.88 -1.05
C ARG A 137 -10.32 10.90 -1.57
N LEU A 138 -10.62 9.88 -0.79
CA LEU A 138 -11.63 8.88 -1.12
C LEU A 138 -12.94 9.20 -0.41
N ALA A 139 -13.97 9.56 -1.15
CA ALA A 139 -15.30 9.82 -0.61
C ALA A 139 -15.96 8.51 -0.12
N LEU A 140 -16.89 8.62 0.84
CA LEU A 140 -17.63 7.48 1.38
C LEU A 140 -18.29 6.59 0.31
N ARG A 141 -18.76 7.19 -0.76
CA ARG A 141 -19.40 6.47 -1.88
C ARG A 141 -18.43 5.76 -2.81
N ASN A 142 -17.12 6.04 -2.69
CA ASN A 142 -16.12 5.42 -3.54
C ASN A 142 -15.96 3.94 -3.17
N GLN A 143 -15.95 3.07 -4.16
CA GLN A 143 -15.79 1.63 -3.98
C GLN A 143 -14.50 1.28 -3.23
N LEU A 144 -13.41 1.96 -3.54
CA LEU A 144 -12.11 1.73 -2.88
C LEU A 144 -12.17 2.14 -1.40
N HIS A 145 -12.82 3.27 -1.09
CA HIS A 145 -13.03 3.70 0.31
C HIS A 145 -13.71 2.58 1.11
N ARG A 146 -14.81 2.06 0.61
CA ARG A 146 -15.57 1.01 1.30
C ARG A 146 -14.73 -0.25 1.49
N GLN A 147 -13.99 -0.66 0.48
CA GLN A 147 -13.15 -1.85 0.54
C GLN A 147 -12.02 -1.69 1.57
N ILE A 148 -11.33 -0.55 1.57
CA ILE A 148 -10.27 -0.26 2.55
C ILE A 148 -10.85 -0.21 3.96
N ARG A 149 -11.96 0.46 4.16
CA ARG A 149 -12.61 0.58 5.47
C ARG A 149 -13.00 -0.79 6.02
N GLU A 150 -13.63 -1.65 5.23
CA GLU A 150 -14.02 -2.99 5.64
C GLU A 150 -12.81 -3.82 6.08
N ILE A 151 -11.73 -3.75 5.33
CA ILE A 151 -10.48 -4.44 5.70
C ILE A 151 -9.92 -3.86 6.98
N TYR A 152 -9.85 -2.53 7.08
CA TYR A 152 -9.33 -1.83 8.27
C TYR A 152 -10.09 -2.25 9.54
N GLU A 153 -11.43 -2.29 9.47
CA GLU A 153 -12.28 -2.67 10.60
C GLU A 153 -12.12 -4.15 10.98
N SER A 154 -11.72 -5.00 10.03
CA SER A 154 -11.44 -6.42 10.29
C SER A 154 -10.09 -6.67 10.94
N LEU A 155 -9.17 -5.71 10.89
CA LEU A 155 -7.84 -5.85 11.48
C LEU A 155 -7.88 -5.63 13.00
N GLY A 156 -7.02 -6.37 13.72
CA GLY A 156 -6.91 -6.20 15.17
C GLY A 156 -6.30 -4.87 15.57
N ASP A 157 -6.40 -4.52 16.86
CA ASP A 157 -5.81 -3.30 17.38
C ASP A 157 -4.29 -3.30 17.21
N PRO A 158 -3.67 -2.11 17.02
CA PRO A 158 -2.21 -1.99 16.99
C PRO A 158 -1.61 -2.49 18.30
N VAL A 159 -0.56 -3.29 18.18
CA VAL A 159 0.15 -3.83 19.35
C VAL A 159 1.18 -2.82 19.84
#